data_0daf784d1e280bf06d1ecc6e6a915684
#
_entry.id   0daf784d1e280bf06d1ecc6e6a915684
#
_cell.length_a   1.000
_cell.length_b   1.000
_cell.length_c   1.000
_cell.angle_alpha   90.00
_cell.angle_beta   90.00
_cell.angle_gamma   90.00
#
_symmetry.space_group_name_H-M   'P 1'
#
loop_
_entity.id
_entity.type
_entity.pdbx_description
1 polymer ?
#
loop_
_entity_poly.entity_id
_entity_poly.type
_entity_poly.pdbx_seq_one_letter_code
_entity_poly.pdbx_strand_id
1 'polypeptide(L)'
;FVRQLKVLGQPRDVVVGISASGNSANLLKAFEYAKKTGIKTVAITAFDGGKLKNMADEGIHVPTCLKEYGPAEDAHMILDHLVGAYLMRVIKAS
;
A
#
# COMPACT_ATOMS: atom_id res chain seq x y z
N PHE A 1 -7.66 -7.34 -8.00
CA PHE A 1 -7.31 -5.90 -7.95
C PHE A 1 -6.89 -5.34 -9.30
N VAL A 2 -6.19 -6.13 -10.12
CA VAL A 2 -5.74 -5.65 -11.45
C VAL A 2 -6.93 -5.21 -12.32
N ARG A 3 -8.02 -5.98 -12.29
CA ARG A 3 -9.22 -5.64 -13.09
C ARG A 3 -9.81 -4.30 -12.68
N GLN A 4 -9.91 -4.03 -11.39
CA GLN A 4 -10.40 -2.75 -10.88
C GLN A 4 -9.48 -1.61 -11.30
N LEU A 5 -8.17 -1.82 -11.24
CA LEU A 5 -7.21 -0.81 -11.69
C LEU A 5 -7.34 -0.52 -13.18
N LYS A 6 -7.56 -1.54 -14.00
CA LYS A 6 -7.74 -1.35 -15.45
C LYS A 6 -8.96 -0.49 -15.78
N VAL A 7 -10.02 -0.60 -14.98
CA VAL A 7 -11.26 0.14 -15.21
C VAL A 7 -11.20 1.54 -14.59
N LEU A 8 -10.68 1.66 -13.36
CA LEU A 8 -10.78 2.88 -12.57
C LEU A 8 -9.48 3.68 -12.47
N GLY A 9 -8.34 3.01 -12.64
CA GLY A 9 -7.04 3.64 -12.43
C GLY A 9 -6.61 4.56 -13.57
N GLN A 10 -5.99 5.68 -13.19
CA GLN A 10 -5.43 6.65 -14.14
C GLN A 10 -4.01 7.02 -13.70
N PRO A 11 -3.14 7.49 -14.62
CA PRO A 11 -1.74 7.78 -14.30
C PRO A 11 -1.50 8.73 -13.13
N ARG A 12 -2.46 9.61 -12.83
CA ARG A 12 -2.37 10.56 -11.71
C ARG A 12 -2.76 9.96 -10.37
N ASP A 13 -3.26 8.74 -10.37
CA ASP A 13 -3.71 8.07 -9.15
C ASP A 13 -2.53 7.49 -8.37
N VAL A 14 -2.78 7.14 -7.12
CA VAL A 14 -1.82 6.47 -6.25
C VAL A 14 -2.47 5.18 -5.75
N VAL A 15 -1.76 4.07 -5.90
CA VAL A 15 -2.20 2.78 -5.34
C VAL A 15 -1.46 2.56 -4.03
N VAL A 16 -2.23 2.34 -2.97
CA VAL A 16 -1.67 1.99 -1.65
C VAL A 16 -1.96 0.52 -1.40
N GLY A 17 -0.91 -0.26 -1.24
CA GLY A 17 -1.02 -1.68 -0.92
C GLY A 17 -0.60 -1.94 0.52
N ILE A 18 -1.47 -2.58 1.30
CA ILE A 18 -1.19 -2.94 2.69
C ILE A 18 -1.08 -4.46 2.77
N SER A 19 0.09 -4.93 3.15
CA SER A 19 0.35 -6.36 3.28
C SER A 19 1.42 -6.61 4.32
N ALA A 20 1.08 -7.38 5.36
CA ALA A 20 2.05 -7.70 6.41
C ALA A 20 3.26 -8.44 5.84
N SER A 21 3.05 -9.45 5.02
CA SER A 21 4.15 -10.23 4.42
C SER A 21 4.82 -9.53 3.24
N GLY A 22 4.09 -8.66 2.54
CA GLY A 22 4.57 -8.04 1.30
C GLY A 22 4.68 -9.01 0.14
N ASN A 23 4.08 -10.18 0.22
CA ASN A 23 4.17 -11.23 -0.80
C ASN A 23 2.81 -11.68 -1.35
N SER A 24 1.74 -10.94 -1.07
CA SER A 24 0.41 -11.25 -1.60
C SER A 24 0.43 -11.18 -3.13
N ALA A 25 0.10 -12.28 -3.79
CA ALA A 25 0.13 -12.36 -5.26
C ALA A 25 -0.77 -11.32 -5.92
N ASN A 26 -1.94 -11.06 -5.33
CA ASN A 26 -2.88 -10.06 -5.86
C ASN A 26 -2.28 -8.66 -5.85
N LEU A 27 -1.60 -8.30 -4.76
CA LEU A 27 -0.98 -6.98 -4.64
C LEU A 27 0.24 -6.84 -5.54
N LEU A 28 1.05 -7.89 -5.65
CA LEU A 28 2.22 -7.86 -6.53
C LEU A 28 1.79 -7.63 -7.99
N LYS A 29 0.76 -8.29 -8.44
CA LYS A 29 0.22 -8.09 -9.80
C LYS A 29 -0.34 -6.68 -9.99
N ALA A 30 -1.05 -6.17 -8.98
CA ALA A 30 -1.57 -4.81 -9.04
C ALA A 30 -0.45 -3.78 -9.13
N PHE A 31 0.63 -3.97 -8.37
CA PHE A 31 1.77 -3.07 -8.41
C PHE A 31 2.53 -3.14 -9.74
N GLU A 32 2.68 -4.33 -10.32
CA GLU A 32 3.26 -4.48 -11.65
C GLU A 32 2.45 -3.70 -12.70
N TYR A 33 1.14 -3.83 -12.68
CA TYR A 33 0.26 -3.09 -13.58
C TYR A 33 0.37 -1.59 -13.36
N ALA A 34 0.37 -1.14 -12.10
CA ALA A 34 0.49 0.27 -11.78
C ALA A 34 1.78 0.86 -12.34
N LYS A 35 2.89 0.16 -12.17
CA LYS A 35 4.18 0.61 -12.72
C LYS A 35 4.16 0.74 -14.24
N LYS A 36 3.56 -0.22 -14.94
CA LYS A 36 3.47 -0.19 -16.40
C LYS A 36 2.63 0.98 -16.91
N THR A 37 1.65 1.41 -16.15
CA THR A 37 0.72 2.45 -16.55
C THR A 37 1.02 3.82 -15.96
N GLY A 38 2.12 3.95 -15.23
CA GLY A 38 2.53 5.24 -14.66
C GLY A 38 1.79 5.65 -13.39
N ILE A 39 1.09 4.71 -12.74
CA ILE A 39 0.43 4.96 -11.46
C ILE A 39 1.45 4.79 -10.34
N LYS A 40 1.55 5.76 -9.43
CA LYS A 40 2.44 5.67 -8.28
C LYS A 40 1.98 4.61 -7.29
N THR A 41 2.95 3.94 -6.67
CA THR A 41 2.67 2.88 -5.71
C THR A 41 3.26 3.21 -4.35
N VAL A 42 2.47 2.94 -3.31
CA VAL A 42 2.90 3.07 -1.92
C VAL A 42 2.62 1.74 -1.22
N ALA A 43 3.62 1.18 -0.58
CA ALA A 43 3.47 -0.07 0.16
C ALA A 43 3.54 0.17 1.67
N ILE A 44 2.62 -0.44 2.40
CA ILE A 44 2.66 -0.50 3.85
C ILE A 44 2.85 -1.97 4.22
N THR A 45 4.03 -2.28 4.73
CA THR A 45 4.46 -3.67 4.95
C THR A 45 4.87 -3.91 6.39
N ALA A 46 5.12 -5.17 6.71
CA ALA A 46 5.65 -5.59 8.00
C ALA A 46 6.63 -6.77 7.79
N PHE A 47 7.01 -7.43 8.83
CA PHE A 47 7.99 -8.51 8.81
C PHE A 47 9.28 -8.06 8.10
N ASP A 48 9.67 -8.71 7.02
CA ASP A 48 10.83 -8.32 6.20
C ASP A 48 10.44 -7.43 5.01
N GLY A 49 9.16 -7.17 4.84
CA GLY A 49 8.65 -6.35 3.75
C GLY A 49 8.36 -7.08 2.45
N GLY A 50 8.88 -8.28 2.27
CA GLY A 50 8.68 -9.09 1.09
C GLY A 50 9.05 -8.37 -0.21
N LYS A 51 8.49 -8.84 -1.31
CA LYS A 51 8.74 -8.27 -2.64
C LYS A 51 8.07 -6.89 -2.80
N LEU A 52 6.95 -6.67 -2.14
CA LEU A 52 6.18 -5.42 -2.27
C LEU A 52 7.00 -4.22 -1.82
N LYS A 53 7.75 -4.36 -0.73
CA LYS A 53 8.59 -3.29 -0.20
C LYS A 53 9.58 -2.78 -1.24
N ASN A 54 10.17 -3.69 -2.01
CA ASN A 54 11.17 -3.35 -3.01
C ASN A 54 10.57 -2.87 -4.34
N MET A 55 9.32 -3.24 -4.62
CA MET A 55 8.63 -2.83 -5.85
C MET A 55 8.01 -1.45 -5.78
N ALA A 56 7.61 -1.01 -4.60
CA ALA A 56 6.88 0.24 -4.44
C ALA A 56 7.76 1.46 -4.66
N ASP A 57 7.18 2.53 -5.17
CA ASP A 57 7.86 3.82 -5.33
C ASP A 57 8.18 4.42 -3.96
N GLU A 58 7.23 4.33 -3.05
CA GLU A 58 7.35 4.79 -1.67
C GLU A 58 6.78 3.74 -0.74
N GLY A 59 7.11 3.81 0.55
CA GLY A 59 6.55 2.85 1.48
C GLY A 59 6.79 3.18 2.93
N ILE A 60 5.98 2.57 3.78
CA ILE A 60 6.15 2.56 5.22
C ILE A 60 6.33 1.10 5.63
N HIS A 61 7.44 0.81 6.28
CA HIS A 61 7.72 -0.55 6.75
C HIS A 61 7.68 -0.57 8.27
N VAL A 62 6.84 -1.46 8.82
CA VAL A 62 6.74 -1.68 10.26
C VAL A 62 7.48 -2.98 10.59
N PRO A 63 8.70 -2.92 11.15
CA PRO A 63 9.45 -4.15 11.44
C PRO A 63 8.81 -4.88 12.63
N THR A 64 8.25 -6.04 12.33
CA THR A 64 7.69 -6.95 13.34
C THR A 64 8.28 -8.33 13.12
N CYS A 65 8.17 -9.20 14.13
CA CYS A 65 8.65 -10.57 13.96
C CYS A 65 7.79 -11.31 12.94
N LEU A 66 8.41 -12.24 12.23
CA LEU A 66 7.73 -13.03 11.20
C LEU A 66 6.48 -13.69 11.80
N LYS A 67 5.37 -13.58 11.07
CA LYS A 67 4.06 -14.13 11.44
C LYS A 67 3.38 -13.48 12.67
N GLU A 68 3.93 -12.41 13.21
CA GLU A 68 3.23 -11.62 14.22
C GLU A 68 2.24 -10.67 13.52
N TYR A 69 1.15 -11.23 13.03
CA TYR A 69 0.15 -10.47 12.27
C TYR A 69 -0.59 -9.44 13.11
N GLY A 70 -0.89 -9.76 14.37
CA GLY A 70 -1.62 -8.84 15.24
C GLY A 70 -0.93 -7.48 15.37
N PRO A 71 0.32 -7.42 15.85
CA PRO A 71 1.05 -6.14 15.92
C PRO A 71 1.20 -5.44 14.57
N ALA A 72 1.46 -6.20 13.49
CA ALA A 72 1.59 -5.63 12.16
C ALA A 72 0.29 -4.98 11.68
N GLU A 73 -0.82 -5.69 11.83
CA GLU A 73 -2.13 -5.21 11.41
C GLU A 73 -2.59 -4.02 12.26
N ASP A 74 -2.31 -4.03 13.56
CA ASP A 74 -2.64 -2.91 14.43
C ASP A 74 -1.89 -1.65 14.01
N ALA A 75 -0.60 -1.76 13.72
CA ALA A 75 0.20 -0.63 13.24
C ALA A 75 -0.32 -0.12 11.88
N HIS A 76 -0.64 -1.03 10.96
CA HIS A 76 -1.19 -0.66 9.66
C HIS A 76 -2.54 0.04 9.78
N MET A 77 -3.40 -0.40 10.70
CA MET A 77 -4.68 0.25 10.98
C MET A 77 -4.50 1.67 11.50
N ILE A 78 -3.55 1.88 12.42
CA ILE A 78 -3.23 3.22 12.93
C ILE A 78 -2.80 4.13 11.79
N LEU A 79 -1.93 3.65 10.91
CA LEU A 79 -1.46 4.42 9.76
C LEU A 79 -2.62 4.75 8.81
N ASP A 80 -3.49 3.79 8.53
CA ASP A 80 -4.66 4.00 7.69
C ASP A 80 -5.55 5.12 8.24
N HIS A 81 -5.86 5.07 9.52
CA HIS A 81 -6.69 6.08 10.16
C HIS A 81 -6.04 7.46 10.17
N LEU A 82 -4.72 7.53 10.42
CA LEU A 82 -3.98 8.79 10.41
C LEU A 82 -3.98 9.42 9.01
N VAL A 83 -3.71 8.64 7.99
CA VAL A 83 -3.70 9.12 6.60
C VAL A 83 -5.09 9.57 6.18
N GLY A 84 -6.11 8.79 6.51
CA GLY A 84 -7.50 9.15 6.22
C GLY A 84 -7.92 10.45 6.88
N ALA A 85 -7.59 10.62 8.17
CA ALA A 85 -7.92 11.84 8.89
C ALA A 85 -7.21 13.06 8.31
N TYR A 86 -5.93 12.91 7.96
CA TYR A 86 -5.15 13.97 7.34
C TYR A 86 -5.73 14.40 5.99
N LEU A 87 -6.04 13.42 5.13
CA LEU A 87 -6.60 13.70 3.81
C LEU A 87 -7.94 14.39 3.89
N MET A 88 -8.79 13.99 4.83
CA MET A 88 -10.08 14.66 5.02
C MET A 88 -9.92 16.13 5.38
N ARG A 89 -8.95 16.46 6.23
CA ARG A 89 -8.66 17.85 6.60
C ARG A 89 -8.15 18.66 5.42
N VAL A 90 -7.23 18.08 4.65
CA VAL A 90 -6.65 18.74 3.46
C VAL A 90 -7.73 19.02 2.42
N ILE A 91 -8.58 18.04 2.14
CA ILE A 91 -9.65 18.18 1.14
C ILE A 91 -10.67 19.22 1.58
N LYS A 92 -11.04 19.23 2.85
CA LYS A 92 -11.99 20.23 3.37
C LYS A 92 -11.42 21.66 3.37
N ALA A 93 -10.11 21.80 3.55
CA ALA A 93 -9.45 23.10 3.54
C ALA A 93 -9.29 23.69 2.14
N SER A 94 -9.32 22.82 1.15
CA SER A 94 -9.23 23.26 -0.26
C SER A 94 -10.60 23.46 -0.85
#